data_a618f180e9a6baf93cb9b98a73551840
#
_entry.id   a618f180e9a6baf93cb9b98a73551840
#
_cell.length_a   1.000
_cell.length_b   1.000
_cell.length_c   1.000
_cell.angle_alpha   90.00
_cell.angle_beta   90.00
_cell.angle_gamma   90.00
#
_symmetry.space_group_name_H-M   'P 1'
#
loop_
_entity.id
_entity.type
_entity.pdbx_description
1 polymer ?
#
loop_
_entity_poly.entity_id
_entity_poly.type
_entity_poly.pdbx_seq_one_letter_code
_entity_poly.pdbx_strand_id
1 'polypeptide(L)'
;MTEPDEPEANRLESLLLALIFSAVSVALLALIGVATRHGQASGGWWTRPALAPGAALAVLMVANLLTLWRDLADLRARPASAAEWMDARDKVFGWLRPVEFLGYFAVYVWAIQHIGYFPSTIVFVLGLLWRVGLTAPRWTLAGFGLAIFMIAVFRAGLGVWMPAPEFYDLFPDDIRLALMRWF
;
A
#
# COMPACT_ATOMS: atom_id res chain seq x y z
N MET A 1 -5.68 10.19 -41.84
CA MET A 1 -5.95 10.02 -40.41
C MET A 1 -4.66 9.48 -39.83
N THR A 2 -3.78 10.37 -39.39
CA THR A 2 -2.55 10.01 -38.68
C THR A 2 -3.01 9.62 -37.28
N GLU A 3 -2.78 8.35 -36.90
CA GLU A 3 -2.90 7.91 -35.50
C GLU A 3 -2.12 8.89 -34.63
N PRO A 4 -2.71 9.35 -33.50
CA PRO A 4 -1.95 10.15 -32.57
C PRO A 4 -0.78 9.26 -32.08
N ASP A 5 0.46 9.78 -32.22
CA ASP A 5 1.67 9.18 -31.69
C ASP A 5 1.39 8.81 -30.22
N GLU A 6 1.15 7.54 -29.98
CA GLU A 6 1.20 7.03 -28.61
C GLU A 6 2.59 7.38 -28.09
N PRO A 7 2.69 8.01 -26.92
CA PRO A 7 4.00 8.37 -26.36
C PRO A 7 4.80 7.06 -26.23
N GLU A 8 5.81 6.90 -27.09
CA GLU A 8 6.74 5.77 -26.98
C GLU A 8 7.19 5.68 -25.53
N ALA A 9 6.80 4.58 -24.88
CA ALA A 9 7.17 4.33 -23.49
C ALA A 9 8.70 4.43 -23.42
N ASN A 10 9.19 5.45 -22.73
CA ASN A 10 10.62 5.71 -22.65
C ASN A 10 11.29 4.48 -22.03
N ARG A 11 12.11 3.75 -22.84
CA ARG A 11 12.81 2.52 -22.43
C ARG A 11 13.58 2.67 -21.11
N LEU A 12 14.07 3.89 -20.81
CA LEU A 12 14.72 4.20 -19.54
C LEU A 12 13.76 4.29 -18.37
N GLU A 13 12.54 4.78 -18.61
CA GLU A 13 11.47 4.78 -17.62
C GLU A 13 11.09 3.35 -17.24
N SER A 14 10.90 2.47 -18.23
CA SER A 14 10.66 1.04 -18.01
C SER A 14 11.76 0.40 -17.19
N LEU A 15 13.02 0.63 -17.54
CA LEU A 15 14.18 0.10 -16.83
C LEU A 15 14.23 0.59 -15.37
N LEU A 16 14.05 1.88 -15.13
CA LEU A 16 14.08 2.44 -13.78
C LEU A 16 12.93 1.89 -12.93
N LEU A 17 11.72 1.79 -13.49
CA LEU A 17 10.59 1.18 -12.81
C LEU A 17 10.84 -0.31 -12.52
N ALA A 18 11.35 -1.07 -13.49
CA ALA A 18 11.68 -2.48 -13.29
C ALA A 18 12.76 -2.67 -12.20
N LEU A 19 13.74 -1.78 -12.10
CA LEU A 19 14.72 -1.78 -11.02
C LEU A 19 14.08 -1.54 -9.65
N ILE A 20 13.21 -0.53 -9.55
CA ILE A 20 12.49 -0.20 -8.31
C ILE A 20 11.61 -1.38 -7.89
N PHE A 21 10.79 -1.92 -8.79
CA PHE A 21 9.92 -3.05 -8.50
C PHE A 21 10.70 -4.33 -8.16
N SER A 22 11.85 -4.56 -8.80
CA SER A 22 12.74 -5.68 -8.44
C SER A 22 13.30 -5.51 -7.03
N ALA A 23 13.77 -4.31 -6.67
CA ALA A 23 14.28 -4.03 -5.33
C ALA A 23 13.19 -4.23 -4.27
N VAL A 24 11.99 -3.72 -4.52
CA VAL A 24 10.82 -3.92 -3.62
C VAL A 24 10.48 -5.41 -3.52
N SER A 25 10.45 -6.14 -4.63
CA SER A 25 10.15 -7.58 -4.63
C SER A 25 11.16 -8.38 -3.83
N VAL A 26 12.47 -8.07 -3.96
CA VAL A 26 13.54 -8.70 -3.17
C VAL A 26 13.36 -8.40 -1.68
N ALA A 27 13.09 -7.13 -1.33
CA ALA A 27 12.87 -6.74 0.06
C ALA A 27 11.66 -7.47 0.67
N LEU A 28 10.55 -7.56 -0.07
CA LEU A 28 9.35 -8.26 0.39
C LEU A 28 9.58 -9.77 0.51
N LEU A 29 10.33 -10.39 -0.40
CA LEU A 29 10.71 -11.80 -0.30
C LEU A 29 11.60 -12.06 0.91
N ALA A 30 12.55 -11.17 1.20
CA ALA A 30 13.40 -11.28 2.39
C ALA A 30 12.59 -11.15 3.69
N LEU A 31 11.55 -10.31 3.69
CA LEU A 31 10.69 -10.08 4.85
C LEU A 31 9.52 -11.07 4.97
N ILE A 32 9.32 -11.96 3.99
CA ILE A 32 8.13 -12.84 3.95
C ILE A 32 8.01 -13.72 5.19
N GLY A 33 9.12 -14.21 5.71
CA GLY A 33 9.16 -15.04 6.93
C GLY A 33 8.77 -14.27 8.20
N VAL A 34 9.00 -12.96 8.22
CA VAL A 34 8.62 -12.08 9.34
C VAL A 34 7.16 -11.66 9.20
N ALA A 35 6.73 -11.33 7.99
CA ALA A 35 5.38 -10.85 7.69
C ALA A 35 4.33 -11.98 7.80
N THR A 36 4.69 -13.19 7.39
CA THR A 36 3.82 -14.37 7.48
C THR A 36 4.19 -15.19 8.70
N ARG A 37 3.74 -14.78 9.89
CA ARG A 37 3.92 -15.57 11.11
C ARG A 37 3.30 -16.95 10.92
N HIS A 38 4.04 -17.97 11.33
CA HIS A 38 3.60 -19.35 11.27
C HIS A 38 2.42 -19.54 12.24
N GLY A 39 1.19 -19.38 11.73
CA GLY A 39 0.03 -19.91 12.42
C GLY A 39 0.19 -21.42 12.53
N GLN A 40 -0.33 -22.04 13.60
CA GLN A 40 -0.44 -23.49 13.69
C GLN A 40 -1.47 -23.97 12.66
N ALA A 41 -1.07 -24.01 11.39
CA ALA A 41 -1.88 -24.59 10.35
C ALA A 41 -1.76 -26.12 10.49
N SER A 42 -2.79 -26.77 10.97
CA SER A 42 -2.95 -28.22 10.98
C SER A 42 -3.17 -28.77 9.55
N GLY A 43 -2.21 -28.48 8.66
CA GLY A 43 -2.31 -28.85 7.25
C GLY A 43 -0.93 -29.02 6.62
N GLY A 44 -0.88 -29.47 5.37
CA GLY A 44 0.36 -29.62 4.62
C GLY A 44 1.02 -28.28 4.27
N TRP A 45 2.15 -28.34 3.54
CA TRP A 45 2.93 -27.14 3.14
C TRP A 45 2.09 -26.11 2.34
N TRP A 46 1.02 -26.55 1.66
CA TRP A 46 0.09 -25.70 0.88
C TRP A 46 -0.81 -24.80 1.73
N THR A 47 -0.93 -25.04 3.02
CA THR A 47 -1.72 -24.20 3.94
C THR A 47 -0.89 -23.09 4.58
N ARG A 48 0.39 -23.00 4.25
CA ARG A 48 1.27 -21.95 4.81
C ARG A 48 0.89 -20.56 4.30
N PRO A 49 0.68 -19.58 5.19
CA PRO A 49 0.30 -18.21 4.80
C PRO A 49 1.29 -17.53 3.85
N ALA A 50 2.55 -17.95 3.87
CA ALA A 50 3.61 -17.42 2.99
C ALA A 50 3.49 -17.87 1.53
N LEU A 51 2.72 -18.92 1.23
CA LEU A 51 2.75 -19.55 -0.09
C LEU A 51 2.16 -18.66 -1.18
N ALA A 52 0.97 -18.11 -0.95
CA ALA A 52 0.30 -17.24 -1.93
C ALA A 52 1.09 -15.95 -2.20
N PRO A 53 1.51 -15.16 -1.18
CA PRO A 53 2.33 -13.98 -1.42
C PRO A 53 3.72 -14.34 -1.99
N GLY A 54 4.32 -15.46 -1.57
CA GLY A 54 5.59 -15.93 -2.12
C GLY A 54 5.51 -16.28 -3.60
N ALA A 55 4.46 -16.99 -4.02
CA ALA A 55 4.23 -17.30 -5.43
C ALA A 55 3.99 -16.04 -6.27
N ALA A 56 3.18 -15.09 -5.77
CA ALA A 56 2.93 -13.83 -6.45
C ALA A 56 4.21 -13.01 -6.61
N LEU A 57 5.02 -12.90 -5.56
CA LEU A 57 6.32 -12.20 -5.60
C LEU A 57 7.33 -12.89 -6.53
N ALA A 58 7.32 -14.22 -6.60
CA ALA A 58 8.17 -14.98 -7.52
C ALA A 58 7.81 -14.68 -8.97
N VAL A 59 6.51 -14.68 -9.31
CA VAL A 59 6.04 -14.31 -10.66
C VAL A 59 6.41 -12.88 -11.00
N LEU A 60 6.20 -11.94 -10.08
CA LEU A 60 6.57 -10.54 -10.27
C LEU A 60 8.09 -10.39 -10.48
N MET A 61 8.89 -11.11 -9.70
CA MET A 61 10.35 -11.11 -9.83
C MET A 61 10.81 -11.61 -11.20
N VAL A 62 10.24 -12.72 -11.67
CA VAL A 62 10.55 -13.26 -13.01
C VAL A 62 10.18 -12.24 -14.10
N ALA A 63 8.98 -11.64 -14.02
CA ALA A 63 8.55 -10.62 -14.98
C ALA A 63 9.51 -9.41 -14.98
N ASN A 64 9.88 -8.90 -13.81
CA ASN A 64 10.81 -7.78 -13.68
C ASN A 64 12.21 -8.13 -14.23
N LEU A 65 12.72 -9.33 -13.97
CA LEU A 65 14.01 -9.77 -14.50
C LEU A 65 14.01 -9.87 -16.03
N LEU A 66 12.93 -10.35 -16.62
CA LEU A 66 12.77 -10.40 -18.07
C LEU A 66 12.73 -8.99 -18.67
N THR A 67 12.01 -8.06 -18.05
CA THR A 67 11.97 -6.66 -18.46
C THR A 67 13.36 -6.03 -18.35
N LEU A 68 14.02 -6.17 -17.22
CA LEU A 68 15.39 -5.66 -17.03
C LEU A 68 16.37 -6.21 -18.06
N TRP A 69 16.29 -7.50 -18.37
CA TRP A 69 17.17 -8.11 -19.36
C TRP A 69 16.95 -7.51 -20.76
N ARG A 70 15.69 -7.31 -21.15
CA ARG A 70 15.33 -6.66 -22.44
C ARG A 70 15.81 -5.22 -22.50
N ASP A 71 15.49 -4.42 -21.47
CA ASP A 71 15.84 -3.00 -21.42
C ASP A 71 17.35 -2.78 -21.37
N LEU A 72 18.10 -3.64 -20.66
CA LEU A 72 19.56 -3.61 -20.66
C LEU A 72 20.16 -4.01 -22.02
N ALA A 73 19.56 -4.97 -22.72
CA ALA A 73 20.01 -5.35 -24.06
C ALA A 73 19.80 -4.18 -25.06
N ASP A 74 18.66 -3.50 -24.97
CA ASP A 74 18.36 -2.33 -25.78
C ASP A 74 19.30 -1.15 -25.49
N LEU A 75 19.60 -0.91 -24.20
CA LEU A 75 20.57 0.14 -23.82
C LEU A 75 22.00 -0.14 -24.30
N ARG A 76 22.41 -1.41 -24.35
CA ARG A 76 23.70 -1.80 -24.93
C ARG A 76 23.74 -1.57 -26.43
N ALA A 77 22.62 -1.82 -27.13
CA ALA A 77 22.51 -1.60 -28.56
C ALA A 77 22.40 -0.10 -28.94
N ARG A 78 21.76 0.68 -28.08
CA ARG A 78 21.51 2.13 -28.28
C ARG A 78 21.77 2.86 -26.96
N PRO A 79 22.99 3.39 -26.74
CA PRO A 79 23.29 4.16 -25.53
C PRO A 79 22.36 5.35 -25.41
N ALA A 80 21.84 5.57 -24.20
CA ALA A 80 20.93 6.68 -23.92
C ALA A 80 21.71 7.99 -23.76
N SER A 81 21.12 9.09 -24.25
CA SER A 81 21.64 10.43 -24.06
C SER A 81 21.42 10.94 -22.62
N ALA A 82 22.19 11.93 -22.20
CA ALA A 82 22.01 12.56 -20.88
C ALA A 82 20.62 13.21 -20.75
N ALA A 83 20.07 13.75 -21.84
CA ALA A 83 18.74 14.35 -21.85
C ALA A 83 17.63 13.29 -21.62
N GLU A 84 17.75 12.12 -22.25
CA GLU A 84 16.81 10.99 -22.02
C GLU A 84 16.84 10.50 -20.59
N TRP A 85 18.03 10.46 -19.94
CA TRP A 85 18.14 10.11 -18.55
C TRP A 85 17.45 11.11 -17.62
N MET A 86 17.58 12.41 -17.90
CA MET A 86 16.92 13.44 -17.09
C MET A 86 15.40 13.35 -17.24
N ASP A 87 14.89 13.21 -18.46
CA ASP A 87 13.45 13.06 -18.71
C ASP A 87 12.87 11.79 -18.06
N ALA A 88 13.54 10.64 -18.19
CA ALA A 88 13.13 9.40 -17.56
C ALA A 88 13.10 9.50 -16.02
N ARG A 89 14.12 10.15 -15.44
CA ARG A 89 14.18 10.37 -14.01
C ARG A 89 13.01 11.22 -13.52
N ASP A 90 12.71 12.32 -14.19
CA ASP A 90 11.65 13.25 -13.79
C ASP A 90 10.26 12.59 -13.92
N LYS A 91 10.06 11.75 -14.94
CA LYS A 91 8.85 10.94 -15.08
C LYS A 91 8.72 9.91 -13.95
N VAL A 92 9.79 9.17 -13.63
CA VAL A 92 9.80 8.18 -12.54
C VAL A 92 9.53 8.86 -11.18
N PHE A 93 10.10 10.04 -10.93
CA PHE A 93 9.75 10.81 -9.72
C PHE A 93 8.28 11.20 -9.69
N GLY A 94 7.67 11.51 -10.85
CA GLY A 94 6.22 11.73 -10.97
C GLY A 94 5.41 10.48 -10.58
N TRP A 95 5.84 9.30 -11.01
CA TRP A 95 5.22 8.01 -10.65
C TRP A 95 5.41 7.61 -9.19
N LEU A 96 6.45 8.12 -8.54
CA LEU A 96 6.68 7.87 -7.11
C LEU A 96 5.82 8.77 -6.20
N ARG A 97 5.20 9.81 -6.75
CA ARG A 97 4.32 10.71 -5.98
C ARG A 97 3.22 9.98 -5.19
N PRO A 98 2.53 8.95 -5.74
CA PRO A 98 1.55 8.17 -4.99
C PRO A 98 2.13 7.37 -3.81
N VAL A 99 3.45 7.17 -3.74
CA VAL A 99 4.10 6.44 -2.62
C VAL A 99 3.89 7.16 -1.28
N GLU A 100 3.68 8.49 -1.28
CA GLU A 100 3.31 9.22 -0.08
C GLU A 100 2.05 8.65 0.58
N PHE A 101 1.07 8.21 -0.22
CA PHE A 101 -0.17 7.62 0.31
C PHE A 101 0.07 6.26 0.97
N LEU A 102 1.08 5.53 0.51
CA LEU A 102 1.55 4.31 1.19
C LEU A 102 2.08 4.63 2.59
N GLY A 103 2.81 5.75 2.72
CA GLY A 103 3.28 6.25 4.01
C GLY A 103 2.11 6.61 4.94
N TYR A 104 1.11 7.32 4.44
CA TYR A 104 -0.10 7.62 5.22
C TYR A 104 -0.85 6.35 5.64
N PHE A 105 -0.93 5.37 4.75
CA PHE A 105 -1.54 4.08 5.07
C PHE A 105 -0.74 3.29 6.12
N ALA A 106 0.58 3.31 6.05
CA ALA A 106 1.44 2.66 7.06
C ALA A 106 1.24 3.31 8.45
N VAL A 107 1.19 4.65 8.51
CA VAL A 107 0.88 5.38 9.74
C VAL A 107 -0.53 5.04 10.26
N TYR A 108 -1.50 4.92 9.36
CA TYR A 108 -2.86 4.51 9.72
C TYR A 108 -2.91 3.11 10.32
N VAL A 109 -2.23 2.13 9.71
CA VAL A 109 -2.15 0.76 10.24
C VAL A 109 -1.48 0.73 11.62
N TRP A 110 -0.42 1.50 11.80
CA TRP A 110 0.21 1.67 13.10
C TRP A 110 -0.74 2.31 14.12
N ALA A 111 -1.45 3.37 13.73
CA ALA A 111 -2.39 4.08 14.59
C ALA A 111 -3.57 3.20 15.04
N ILE A 112 -4.06 2.28 14.20
CA ILE A 112 -5.13 1.33 14.58
C ILE A 112 -4.73 0.54 15.82
N GLN A 113 -3.49 0.10 15.92
CA GLN A 113 -3.01 -0.73 17.04
C GLN A 113 -2.93 0.06 18.34
N HIS A 114 -2.61 1.35 18.29
CA HIS A 114 -2.36 2.18 19.49
C HIS A 114 -3.57 3.01 19.90
N ILE A 115 -4.26 3.60 18.94
CA ILE A 115 -5.35 4.57 19.16
C ILE A 115 -6.73 3.93 18.93
N GLY A 116 -6.77 2.85 18.16
CA GLY A 116 -8.00 2.15 17.80
C GLY A 116 -8.50 2.44 16.41
N TYR A 117 -9.34 1.55 15.90
CA TYR A 117 -9.84 1.59 14.54
C TYR A 117 -10.70 2.82 14.25
N PHE A 118 -11.63 3.16 15.16
CA PHE A 118 -12.59 4.24 14.97
C PHE A 118 -11.91 5.62 14.79
N PRO A 119 -11.12 6.12 15.75
CA PRO A 119 -10.48 7.42 15.63
C PRO A 119 -9.44 7.44 14.50
N SER A 120 -8.68 6.37 14.34
CA SER A 120 -7.66 6.26 13.28
C SER A 120 -8.28 6.34 11.88
N THR A 121 -9.43 5.68 11.65
CA THR A 121 -10.14 5.71 10.36
C THR A 121 -10.67 7.11 10.06
N ILE A 122 -11.25 7.79 11.05
CA ILE A 122 -11.74 9.17 10.86
C ILE A 122 -10.57 10.10 10.49
N VAL A 123 -9.50 10.06 11.27
CA VAL A 123 -8.32 10.92 11.04
C VAL A 123 -7.70 10.62 9.69
N PHE A 124 -7.58 9.35 9.32
CA PHE A 124 -7.03 8.93 8.03
C PHE A 124 -7.86 9.44 6.85
N VAL A 125 -9.17 9.20 6.86
CA VAL A 125 -10.07 9.62 5.78
C VAL A 125 -10.10 11.14 5.64
N LEU A 126 -10.26 11.87 6.75
CA LEU A 126 -10.26 13.33 6.73
C LEU A 126 -8.90 13.91 6.34
N GLY A 127 -7.81 13.30 6.81
CA GLY A 127 -6.45 13.68 6.44
C GLY A 127 -6.18 13.51 4.95
N LEU A 128 -6.64 12.41 4.35
CA LEU A 128 -6.54 12.21 2.90
C LEU A 128 -7.36 13.23 2.11
N LEU A 129 -8.59 13.52 2.52
CA LEU A 129 -9.41 14.55 1.89
C LEU A 129 -8.75 15.92 1.94
N TRP A 130 -8.20 16.29 3.09
CA TRP A 130 -7.46 17.54 3.25
C TRP A 130 -6.20 17.57 2.37
N ARG A 131 -5.46 16.46 2.31
CA ARG A 131 -4.23 16.36 1.48
C ARG A 131 -4.51 16.52 -0.01
N VAL A 132 -5.65 16.02 -0.48
CA VAL A 132 -6.09 16.12 -1.88
C VAL A 132 -6.75 17.48 -2.18
N GLY A 133 -6.91 18.35 -1.15
CA GLY A 133 -7.49 19.69 -1.31
C GLY A 133 -9.02 19.74 -1.21
N LEU A 134 -9.67 18.65 -0.80
CA LEU A 134 -11.12 18.56 -0.61
C LEU A 134 -11.51 19.08 0.79
N THR A 135 -11.30 20.38 1.04
CA THR A 135 -11.49 21.01 2.36
C THR A 135 -12.88 21.61 2.58
N ALA A 136 -13.73 21.63 1.56
CA ALA A 136 -15.08 22.20 1.70
C ALA A 136 -15.93 21.37 2.68
N PRO A 137 -16.81 22.00 3.50
CA PRO A 137 -17.59 21.32 4.56
C PRO A 137 -18.38 20.10 4.08
N ARG A 138 -18.87 20.15 2.84
CA ARG A 138 -19.59 19.03 2.21
C ARG A 138 -18.72 17.76 2.08
N TRP A 139 -17.43 17.92 1.75
CA TRP A 139 -16.51 16.81 1.61
C TRP A 139 -16.07 16.27 2.96
N THR A 140 -15.85 17.15 3.93
CA THR A 140 -15.56 16.75 5.31
C THR A 140 -16.73 15.94 5.91
N LEU A 141 -17.96 16.39 5.69
CA LEU A 141 -19.15 15.66 6.15
C LEU A 141 -19.30 14.31 5.42
N ALA A 142 -19.08 14.29 4.11
CA ALA A 142 -19.11 13.05 3.33
C ALA A 142 -18.02 12.07 3.77
N GLY A 143 -16.80 12.56 4.04
CA GLY A 143 -15.70 11.74 4.55
C GLY A 143 -15.96 11.17 5.95
N PHE A 144 -16.54 11.97 6.83
CA PHE A 144 -16.97 11.51 8.14
C PHE A 144 -18.07 10.44 8.03
N GLY A 145 -19.08 10.68 7.19
CA GLY A 145 -20.12 9.70 6.90
C GLY A 145 -19.58 8.40 6.31
N LEU A 146 -18.61 8.49 5.38
CA LEU A 146 -17.92 7.33 4.82
C LEU A 146 -17.15 6.56 5.90
N ALA A 147 -16.43 7.25 6.77
CA ALA A 147 -15.69 6.59 7.85
C ALA A 147 -16.63 5.82 8.78
N ILE A 148 -17.75 6.44 9.20
CA ILE A 148 -18.77 5.77 10.02
C ILE A 148 -19.37 4.58 9.29
N PHE A 149 -19.70 4.73 8.01
CA PHE A 149 -20.23 3.64 7.19
C PHE A 149 -19.26 2.47 7.11
N MET A 150 -17.98 2.73 6.83
CA MET A 150 -16.94 1.70 6.82
C MET A 150 -16.84 0.96 8.16
N ILE A 151 -16.84 1.70 9.27
CA ILE A 151 -16.81 1.12 10.62
C ILE A 151 -18.02 0.22 10.86
N ALA A 152 -19.22 0.69 10.50
CA ALA A 152 -20.46 -0.09 10.65
C ALA A 152 -20.43 -1.38 9.82
N VAL A 153 -19.98 -1.31 8.56
CA VAL A 153 -19.87 -2.47 7.67
C VAL A 153 -18.88 -3.49 8.21
N PHE A 154 -17.68 -3.06 8.59
CA PHE A 154 -16.66 -3.99 9.07
C PHE A 154 -17.01 -4.60 10.42
N ARG A 155 -17.55 -3.82 11.34
CA ARG A 155 -17.87 -4.30 12.69
C ARG A 155 -19.20 -5.03 12.76
N ALA A 156 -20.28 -4.40 12.29
CA ALA A 156 -21.64 -4.96 12.37
C ALA A 156 -21.95 -5.91 11.20
N GLY A 157 -21.47 -5.62 10.00
CA GLY A 157 -21.75 -6.41 8.80
C GLY A 157 -20.85 -7.64 8.68
N LEU A 158 -19.55 -7.48 8.86
CA LEU A 158 -18.57 -8.54 8.65
C LEU A 158 -18.10 -9.20 9.97
N GLY A 159 -18.48 -8.65 11.13
CA GLY A 159 -18.09 -9.21 12.43
C GLY A 159 -16.57 -9.26 12.64
N VAL A 160 -15.82 -8.35 12.00
CA VAL A 160 -14.35 -8.34 12.13
C VAL A 160 -13.97 -8.00 13.57
N TRP A 161 -13.27 -8.94 14.20
CA TRP A 161 -12.72 -8.70 15.53
C TRP A 161 -11.63 -7.63 15.47
N MET A 162 -11.82 -6.57 16.24
CA MET A 162 -10.85 -5.49 16.35
C MET A 162 -10.17 -5.60 17.71
N PRO A 163 -8.83 -5.62 17.77
CA PRO A 163 -8.12 -5.62 19.03
C PRO A 163 -8.44 -4.35 19.80
N ALA A 164 -8.63 -4.49 21.12
CA ALA A 164 -8.80 -3.33 22.00
C ALA A 164 -7.53 -2.47 21.95
N PRO A 165 -7.64 -1.18 21.63
CA PRO A 165 -6.48 -0.31 21.55
C PRO A 165 -5.89 -0.04 22.95
N GLU A 166 -4.58 0.12 23.04
CA GLU A 166 -3.85 0.46 24.25
C GLU A 166 -4.38 1.76 24.91
N PHE A 167 -4.97 2.64 24.12
CA PHE A 167 -5.61 3.87 24.58
C PHE A 167 -6.75 3.61 25.60
N TYR A 168 -7.43 2.45 25.55
CA TYR A 168 -8.50 2.12 26.50
C TYR A 168 -7.97 1.84 27.90
N ASP A 169 -6.71 1.51 28.04
CA ASP A 169 -6.07 1.28 29.35
C ASP A 169 -5.91 2.58 30.17
N LEU A 170 -6.08 3.74 29.53
CA LEU A 170 -6.07 5.05 30.19
C LEU A 170 -7.40 5.40 30.91
N PHE A 171 -8.49 4.65 30.62
CA PHE A 171 -9.80 4.92 31.19
C PHE A 171 -10.09 4.02 32.40
N PRO A 172 -10.91 4.48 33.38
CA PRO A 172 -11.43 3.63 34.48
C PRO A 172 -12.15 2.39 33.93
N ASP A 173 -12.09 1.29 34.67
CA ASP A 173 -12.59 -0.02 34.23
C ASP A 173 -14.04 -0.01 33.75
N ASP A 174 -14.92 0.80 34.32
CA ASP A 174 -16.31 0.89 33.91
C ASP A 174 -16.47 1.47 32.50
N ILE A 175 -15.69 2.51 32.18
CA ILE A 175 -15.70 3.16 30.87
C ILE A 175 -15.01 2.26 29.85
N ARG A 176 -13.92 1.63 30.24
CA ARG A 176 -13.18 0.67 29.42
C ARG A 176 -14.07 -0.49 28.98
N LEU A 177 -14.80 -1.10 29.92
CA LEU A 177 -15.72 -2.20 29.61
C LEU A 177 -16.87 -1.77 28.69
N ALA A 178 -17.42 -0.56 28.89
CA ALA A 178 -18.43 -0.01 27.98
C ALA A 178 -17.87 0.23 26.58
N LEU A 179 -16.66 0.81 26.46
CA LEU A 179 -16.00 1.03 25.18
C LEU A 179 -15.68 -0.29 24.44
N MET A 180 -15.15 -1.30 25.15
CA MET A 180 -14.88 -2.62 24.60
C MET A 180 -16.14 -3.37 24.13
N ARG A 181 -17.28 -3.08 24.76
CA ARG A 181 -18.55 -3.72 24.41
C ARG A 181 -19.16 -3.13 23.13
N TRP A 182 -18.98 -1.83 22.91
CA TRP A 182 -19.63 -1.10 21.82
C TRP A 182 -18.66 -0.73 20.67
N PHE A 183 -17.39 -0.63 20.94
CA PHE A 183 -16.33 -0.26 20.00
C PHE A 183 -15.15 -1.23 20.04
#